data_da6d91f68906819b5ebf7339ec5dc066
#
_entry.id   da6d91f68906819b5ebf7339ec5dc066
#
_cell.length_a   1.000
_cell.length_b   1.000
_cell.length_c   1.000
_cell.angle_alpha   90.00
_cell.angle_beta   90.00
_cell.angle_gamma   90.00
#
_symmetry.space_group_name_H-M   'P 1'
#
loop_
_entity.id
_entity.type
_entity.pdbx_description
1 polymer ?
#
loop_
_entity_poly.entity_id
_entity_poly.type
_entity_poly.pdbx_seq_one_letter_code
_entity_poly.pdbx_strand_id
1 'polypeptide(L)'
;RNMYWIGGTGDWSDGSKWSLSSGGPSLGCPPSSADNLFFDQNSFSAANQTFKIDIDNAACKNITWAGVTNNPTFNYNSKELKVYKSYQLDPNMSVTGNGTTNFAGTSTSTLDTKGNSLYSVNINGASVSLASPLRVTDYFRPYSGTFTSNNHDIRARNWYNYVTKMQQ
;
A
#
# COMPACT_ATOMS: atom_id res chain seq x y z
N ARG A 1 8.09 -13.57 -4.99
CA ARG A 1 9.36 -12.90 -5.30
C ARG A 1 9.46 -11.62 -4.49
N ASN A 2 10.67 -11.11 -4.29
CA ASN A 2 10.91 -9.74 -3.87
C ASN A 2 11.14 -8.88 -5.11
N MET A 3 10.40 -7.80 -5.25
CA MET A 3 10.47 -6.90 -6.39
C MET A 3 10.70 -5.48 -5.91
N TYR A 4 11.67 -4.81 -6.50
CA TYR A 4 12.11 -3.48 -6.15
C TYR A 4 11.76 -2.50 -7.27
N TRP A 5 11.16 -1.37 -6.90
CA TRP A 5 10.96 -0.27 -7.85
C TRP A 5 12.29 0.42 -8.14
N ILE A 6 12.63 0.56 -9.42
CA ILE A 6 13.89 1.17 -9.86
C ILE A 6 13.67 2.33 -10.83
N GLY A 7 12.43 2.74 -11.01
CA GLY A 7 12.06 3.52 -12.19
C GLY A 7 11.83 5.01 -11.97
N GLY A 8 11.96 5.55 -10.77
CA GLY A 8 11.58 6.95 -10.54
C GLY A 8 10.10 7.19 -10.85
N THR A 9 9.77 8.11 -11.76
CA THR A 9 8.39 8.26 -12.24
C THR A 9 8.01 7.13 -13.18
N GLY A 10 6.83 6.53 -12.96
CA GLY A 10 6.34 5.48 -13.84
C GLY A 10 5.07 4.79 -13.34
N ASP A 11 4.62 3.84 -14.14
CA ASP A 11 3.38 3.12 -13.98
C ASP A 11 3.61 1.71 -13.42
N TRP A 12 2.65 1.20 -12.64
CA TRP A 12 2.67 -0.16 -12.07
C TRP A 12 2.91 -1.23 -13.13
N SER A 13 2.26 -1.11 -14.29
CA SER A 13 2.30 -2.10 -15.37
C SER A 13 3.61 -2.10 -16.15
N ASP A 14 4.44 -1.07 -16.01
CA ASP A 14 5.72 -0.99 -16.70
C ASP A 14 6.75 -1.96 -16.09
N GLY A 15 6.86 -3.13 -16.67
CA GLY A 15 7.80 -4.17 -16.24
C GLY A 15 9.27 -3.72 -16.25
N SER A 16 9.63 -2.71 -17.06
CA SER A 16 10.99 -2.18 -17.12
C SER A 16 11.41 -1.43 -15.85
N LYS A 17 10.45 -1.04 -15.01
CA LYS A 17 10.62 -0.30 -13.75
C LYS A 17 10.79 -1.20 -12.53
N TRP A 18 10.73 -2.51 -12.71
CA TRP A 18 10.85 -3.48 -11.62
C TRP A 18 12.13 -4.30 -11.73
N SER A 19 12.72 -4.65 -10.59
CA SER A 19 13.93 -5.45 -10.46
C SER A 19 13.79 -6.49 -9.35
N LEU A 20 14.63 -7.52 -9.37
CA LEU A 20 14.72 -8.50 -8.27
C LEU A 20 15.67 -8.06 -7.15
N SER A 21 16.35 -6.93 -7.32
CA SER A 21 17.24 -6.35 -6.31
C SER A 21 17.16 -4.82 -6.32
N SER A 22 17.43 -4.20 -5.18
CA SER A 22 17.47 -2.73 -5.04
C SER A 22 18.48 -2.12 -6.00
N GLY A 23 18.03 -1.18 -6.84
CA GLY A 23 18.88 -0.53 -7.87
C GLY A 23 19.41 -1.48 -8.95
N GLY A 24 18.92 -2.71 -9.02
CA GLY A 24 19.40 -3.73 -9.97
C GLY A 24 18.85 -3.58 -11.39
N PRO A 25 19.16 -4.52 -12.27
CA PRO A 25 18.67 -4.49 -13.66
C PRO A 25 17.17 -4.75 -13.71
N SER A 26 16.53 -4.23 -14.76
CA SER A 26 15.11 -4.45 -15.02
C SER A 26 14.76 -5.92 -15.19
N LEU A 27 13.63 -6.32 -14.59
CA LEU A 27 13.07 -7.67 -14.72
C LEU A 27 12.24 -7.85 -15.99
N GLY A 28 11.67 -6.75 -16.52
CA GLY A 28 10.83 -6.77 -17.72
C GLY A 28 9.40 -7.25 -17.52
N CYS A 29 8.96 -7.44 -16.28
CA CYS A 29 7.57 -7.82 -15.99
C CYS A 29 7.02 -7.10 -14.73
N PRO A 30 5.72 -6.76 -14.71
CA PRO A 30 5.09 -6.16 -13.54
C PRO A 30 4.88 -7.19 -12.42
N PRO A 31 4.57 -6.71 -11.19
CA PRO A 31 4.28 -7.58 -10.05
C PRO A 31 2.94 -8.29 -10.16
N SER A 32 2.83 -9.36 -9.35
CA SER A 32 1.64 -10.16 -9.14
C SER A 32 1.23 -10.19 -7.66
N SER A 33 0.08 -10.79 -7.37
CA SER A 33 -0.42 -10.97 -6.01
C SER A 33 0.49 -11.82 -5.09
N ALA A 34 1.45 -12.55 -5.63
CA ALA A 34 2.41 -13.36 -4.87
C ALA A 34 3.72 -12.62 -4.55
N ASP A 35 3.91 -11.41 -5.07
CA ASP A 35 5.17 -10.67 -4.96
C ASP A 35 5.17 -9.71 -3.76
N ASN A 36 6.34 -9.59 -3.13
CA ASN A 36 6.62 -8.55 -2.13
C ASN A 36 7.23 -7.35 -2.85
N LEU A 37 6.66 -6.18 -2.66
CA LEU A 37 7.09 -4.95 -3.31
C LEU A 37 7.88 -4.07 -2.34
N PHE A 38 9.00 -3.55 -2.82
CA PHE A 38 9.90 -2.69 -2.05
C PHE A 38 10.17 -1.38 -2.80
N PHE A 39 10.05 -0.30 -2.05
CA PHE A 39 10.43 1.05 -2.44
C PHE A 39 11.45 1.55 -1.42
N ASP A 40 12.64 1.89 -1.85
CA ASP A 40 13.76 2.24 -0.98
C ASP A 40 14.56 3.45 -1.51
N GLN A 41 15.73 3.71 -0.97
CA GLN A 41 16.58 4.84 -1.34
C GLN A 41 17.04 4.84 -2.81
N ASN A 42 16.96 3.69 -3.50
CA ASN A 42 17.34 3.55 -4.91
C ASN A 42 16.14 3.65 -5.86
N SER A 43 14.93 3.78 -5.32
CA SER A 43 13.69 3.79 -6.11
C SER A 43 13.41 5.12 -6.80
N PHE A 44 13.86 6.23 -6.22
CA PHE A 44 13.55 7.57 -6.71
C PHE A 44 14.80 8.45 -6.74
N SER A 45 15.26 8.81 -7.93
CA SER A 45 16.51 9.55 -8.15
C SER A 45 16.36 11.07 -8.13
N ALA A 46 15.12 11.60 -8.19
CA ALA A 46 14.82 13.02 -8.21
C ALA A 46 13.58 13.36 -7.37
N ALA A 47 13.47 14.61 -6.96
CA ALA A 47 12.33 15.10 -6.17
C ALA A 47 11.01 14.98 -6.94
N ASN A 48 9.92 14.73 -6.18
CA ASN A 48 8.54 14.69 -6.66
C ASN A 48 8.26 13.64 -7.76
N GLN A 49 9.06 12.59 -7.84
CA GLN A 49 8.76 11.47 -8.72
C GLN A 49 7.52 10.71 -8.25
N THR A 50 6.76 10.17 -9.20
CA THR A 50 5.47 9.54 -8.92
C THR A 50 5.45 8.09 -9.40
N PHE A 51 5.17 7.18 -8.48
CA PHE A 51 4.74 5.82 -8.78
C PHE A 51 3.22 5.78 -8.87
N LYS A 52 2.67 5.28 -9.98
CA LYS A 52 1.23 5.32 -10.24
C LYS A 52 0.66 3.93 -10.53
N ILE A 53 -0.50 3.64 -9.96
CA ILE A 53 -1.30 2.46 -10.36
C ILE A 53 -2.08 2.84 -11.61
N ASP A 54 -1.81 2.15 -12.72
CA ASP A 54 -2.45 2.39 -14.02
C ASP A 54 -3.41 1.27 -14.45
N ILE A 55 -3.46 0.17 -13.71
CA ILE A 55 -4.28 -1.03 -14.00
C ILE A 55 -5.36 -1.27 -12.95
N ASP A 56 -6.46 -1.93 -13.33
CA ASP A 56 -7.59 -2.19 -12.44
C ASP A 56 -7.37 -3.36 -11.47
N ASN A 57 -6.43 -4.25 -11.76
CA ASN A 57 -6.16 -5.45 -10.96
C ASN A 57 -4.80 -5.43 -10.28
N ALA A 58 -4.33 -4.26 -9.85
CA ALA A 58 -3.08 -4.15 -9.10
C ALA A 58 -3.16 -4.98 -7.82
N ALA A 59 -2.19 -5.86 -7.63
CA ALA A 59 -2.17 -6.76 -6.50
C ALA A 59 -0.75 -7.11 -6.07
N CYS A 60 -0.54 -7.25 -4.75
CA CYS A 60 0.74 -7.68 -4.20
C CYS A 60 0.52 -8.50 -2.92
N LYS A 61 1.53 -9.27 -2.53
CA LYS A 61 1.53 -9.94 -1.23
C LYS A 61 1.81 -8.93 -0.12
N ASN A 62 2.95 -8.27 -0.17
CA ASN A 62 3.33 -7.17 0.72
C ASN A 62 3.71 -5.95 -0.11
N ILE A 63 3.49 -4.75 0.45
CA ILE A 63 4.06 -3.52 -0.07
C ILE A 63 4.77 -2.78 1.05
N THR A 64 6.03 -2.43 0.83
CA THR A 64 6.90 -1.81 1.81
C THR A 64 7.62 -0.61 1.21
N TRP A 65 7.36 0.55 1.77
CA TRP A 65 8.11 1.77 1.53
C TRP A 65 8.98 2.01 2.75
N ALA A 66 10.29 1.99 2.60
CA ALA A 66 11.22 2.15 3.71
C ALA A 66 12.53 2.77 3.26
N GLY A 67 12.87 3.91 3.86
CA GLY A 67 14.10 4.65 3.55
C GLY A 67 14.05 5.35 2.18
N VAL A 68 12.86 5.65 1.66
CA VAL A 68 12.74 6.41 0.41
C VAL A 68 13.25 7.85 0.59
N THR A 69 13.82 8.38 -0.47
CA THR A 69 14.34 9.74 -0.55
C THR A 69 13.60 10.55 -1.60
N ASN A 70 13.79 11.87 -1.61
CA ASN A 70 13.26 12.76 -2.64
C ASN A 70 11.73 12.97 -2.61
N ASN A 71 11.06 12.68 -1.48
CA ASN A 71 9.62 12.90 -1.28
C ASN A 71 8.75 12.38 -2.44
N PRO A 72 8.82 11.10 -2.77
CA PRO A 72 8.04 10.54 -3.87
C PRO A 72 6.56 10.53 -3.56
N THR A 73 5.77 10.42 -4.63
CA THR A 73 4.32 10.27 -4.54
C THR A 73 3.88 8.87 -4.96
N PHE A 74 3.07 8.22 -4.14
CA PHE A 74 2.30 7.04 -4.51
C PHE A 74 0.90 7.48 -4.96
N ASN A 75 0.61 7.37 -6.24
CA ASN A 75 -0.68 7.78 -6.82
C ASN A 75 -1.55 6.55 -7.14
N TYR A 76 -2.66 6.42 -6.43
CA TYR A 76 -3.64 5.35 -6.69
C TYR A 76 -4.41 5.52 -8.01
N ASN A 77 -4.47 6.74 -8.57
CA ASN A 77 -5.13 7.01 -9.85
C ASN A 77 -6.57 6.45 -9.91
N SER A 78 -7.31 6.56 -8.82
CA SER A 78 -8.68 6.03 -8.64
C SER A 78 -8.81 4.51 -8.81
N LYS A 79 -7.72 3.77 -8.65
CA LYS A 79 -7.67 2.30 -8.76
C LYS A 79 -7.73 1.62 -7.38
N GLU A 80 -8.01 0.33 -7.38
CA GLU A 80 -7.89 -0.52 -6.21
C GLU A 80 -6.52 -1.20 -6.20
N LEU A 81 -5.87 -1.23 -5.02
CA LEU A 81 -4.73 -2.09 -4.73
C LEU A 81 -5.16 -3.21 -3.79
N LYS A 82 -5.08 -4.46 -4.24
CA LYS A 82 -5.29 -5.64 -3.40
C LYS A 82 -3.98 -6.03 -2.70
N VAL A 83 -4.03 -6.05 -1.37
CA VAL A 83 -2.90 -6.44 -0.53
C VAL A 83 -3.26 -7.73 0.19
N TYR A 84 -2.47 -8.78 -0.02
CA TYR A 84 -2.75 -10.09 0.55
C TYR A 84 -2.09 -10.32 1.90
N LYS A 85 -1.19 -9.40 2.34
CA LYS A 85 -0.56 -9.47 3.65
C LYS A 85 -0.33 -8.06 4.23
N SER A 86 0.88 -7.52 4.24
CA SER A 86 1.19 -6.30 4.97
C SER A 86 1.40 -5.09 4.07
N TYR A 87 1.05 -3.92 4.60
CA TYR A 87 1.15 -2.62 3.95
C TYR A 87 1.91 -1.66 4.87
N GLN A 88 3.05 -1.19 4.40
CA GLN A 88 3.88 -0.22 5.12
C GLN A 88 4.25 0.94 4.21
N LEU A 89 4.07 2.15 4.71
CA LEU A 89 4.50 3.39 4.07
C LEU A 89 5.74 3.97 4.76
N ASP A 90 6.29 5.03 4.18
CA ASP A 90 7.41 5.80 4.71
C ASP A 90 6.93 7.22 5.06
N PRO A 91 7.44 7.87 6.12
CA PRO A 91 7.05 9.24 6.45
C PRO A 91 7.54 10.29 5.42
N ASN A 92 8.55 9.95 4.61
CA ASN A 92 9.13 10.85 3.60
C ASN A 92 8.49 10.68 2.21
N MET A 93 7.21 10.36 2.17
CA MET A 93 6.45 10.20 0.93
C MET A 93 5.06 10.82 1.06
N SER A 94 4.33 10.88 -0.03
CA SER A 94 2.92 11.24 -0.03
C SER A 94 2.06 10.23 -0.78
N VAL A 95 0.79 10.12 -0.37
CA VAL A 95 -0.21 9.28 -1.05
C VAL A 95 -1.25 10.19 -1.68
N THR A 96 -1.58 9.95 -2.94
CA THR A 96 -2.56 10.73 -3.70
C THR A 96 -3.48 9.82 -4.52
N GLY A 97 -4.51 10.41 -5.13
CA GLY A 97 -5.52 9.71 -5.91
C GLY A 97 -6.62 9.10 -5.01
N ASN A 98 -7.81 8.93 -5.60
CA ASN A 98 -9.01 8.49 -4.90
C ASN A 98 -9.15 6.96 -4.98
N GLY A 99 -8.13 6.23 -4.56
CA GLY A 99 -8.11 4.77 -4.68
C GLY A 99 -8.41 4.03 -3.38
N THR A 100 -8.58 2.73 -3.50
CA THR A 100 -8.90 1.86 -2.38
C THR A 100 -7.74 0.91 -2.08
N THR A 101 -7.31 0.86 -0.82
CA THR A 101 -6.45 -0.21 -0.30
C THR A 101 -7.35 -1.32 0.19
N ASN A 102 -7.29 -2.50 -0.43
CA ASN A 102 -8.12 -3.65 -0.11
C ASN A 102 -7.28 -4.80 0.44
N PHE A 103 -7.42 -5.11 1.73
CA PHE A 103 -6.82 -6.27 2.36
C PHE A 103 -7.65 -7.51 2.04
N ALA A 104 -7.22 -8.25 1.01
CA ALA A 104 -7.95 -9.37 0.42
C ALA A 104 -7.39 -10.76 0.80
N GLY A 105 -6.39 -10.81 1.67
CA GLY A 105 -5.80 -12.08 2.17
C GLY A 105 -6.60 -12.68 3.31
N THR A 106 -6.19 -13.89 3.72
CA THR A 106 -6.73 -14.58 4.92
C THR A 106 -5.71 -14.63 6.06
N SER A 107 -4.52 -14.10 5.85
CA SER A 107 -3.42 -14.09 6.82
C SER A 107 -3.49 -12.88 7.74
N THR A 108 -2.75 -12.96 8.87
CA THR A 108 -2.45 -11.79 9.70
C THR A 108 -1.64 -10.78 8.90
N SER A 109 -2.08 -9.54 8.94
CA SER A 109 -1.55 -8.41 8.17
C SER A 109 -1.28 -7.22 9.07
N THR A 110 -0.27 -6.43 8.74
CA THR A 110 0.01 -5.17 9.42
C THR A 110 -0.27 -4.00 8.47
N LEU A 111 -0.95 -2.98 8.99
CA LEU A 111 -1.15 -1.69 8.30
C LEU A 111 -0.38 -0.60 9.05
N ASP A 112 0.67 -0.09 8.41
CA ASP A 112 1.52 0.97 8.94
C ASP A 112 1.61 2.14 7.95
N THR A 113 0.85 3.18 8.18
CA THR A 113 0.77 4.34 7.28
C THR A 113 1.87 5.37 7.52
N LYS A 114 2.59 5.29 8.65
CA LYS A 114 3.61 6.29 9.03
C LYS A 114 3.13 7.73 8.96
N GLY A 115 1.84 7.95 9.28
CA GLY A 115 1.21 9.29 9.25
C GLY A 115 0.61 9.70 7.92
N ASN A 116 0.80 8.94 6.85
CA ASN A 116 0.12 9.19 5.58
C ASN A 116 -1.38 8.89 5.68
N SER A 117 -2.18 9.64 4.94
CA SER A 117 -3.62 9.38 4.81
C SER A 117 -3.89 8.47 3.62
N LEU A 118 -4.85 7.55 3.78
CA LEU A 118 -5.39 6.74 2.69
C LEU A 118 -6.77 7.28 2.28
N TYR A 119 -7.17 7.11 1.02
CA TYR A 119 -8.49 7.54 0.57
C TYR A 119 -9.58 6.60 1.08
N SER A 120 -9.55 5.33 0.69
CA SER A 120 -10.46 4.30 1.20
C SER A 120 -9.69 3.04 1.60
N VAL A 121 -10.17 2.36 2.64
CA VAL A 121 -9.62 1.08 3.12
C VAL A 121 -10.72 0.06 3.28
N ASN A 122 -10.57 -1.09 2.63
CA ASN A 122 -11.43 -2.25 2.76
C ASN A 122 -10.67 -3.40 3.44
N ILE A 123 -11.36 -4.15 4.29
CA ILE A 123 -10.84 -5.39 4.89
C ILE A 123 -11.77 -6.52 4.49
N ASN A 124 -11.25 -7.47 3.70
CA ASN A 124 -11.97 -8.60 3.13
C ASN A 124 -11.29 -9.92 3.49
N GLY A 125 -11.60 -10.46 4.66
CA GLY A 125 -11.10 -11.77 5.12
C GLY A 125 -9.80 -11.72 5.94
N ALA A 126 -9.01 -10.65 5.83
CA ALA A 126 -7.75 -10.51 6.55
C ALA A 126 -7.95 -10.25 8.05
N SER A 127 -6.95 -10.62 8.85
CA SER A 127 -6.78 -10.13 10.22
C SER A 127 -5.78 -8.98 10.20
N VAL A 128 -6.25 -7.74 10.23
CA VAL A 128 -5.42 -6.54 10.09
C VAL A 128 -5.19 -5.89 11.45
N SER A 129 -3.92 -5.60 11.79
CA SER A 129 -3.53 -4.83 12.97
C SER A 129 -2.82 -3.54 12.58
N LEU A 130 -3.12 -2.44 13.27
CA LEU A 130 -2.43 -1.17 13.08
C LEU A 130 -1.06 -1.18 13.76
N ALA A 131 -0.07 -0.58 13.10
CA ALA A 131 1.24 -0.26 13.67
C ALA A 131 1.49 1.26 13.76
N SER A 132 0.54 2.07 13.31
CA SER A 132 0.51 3.53 13.43
C SER A 132 -0.93 4.03 13.36
N PRO A 133 -1.24 5.29 13.77
CA PRO A 133 -2.57 5.87 13.62
C PRO A 133 -3.06 5.82 12.18
N LEU A 134 -4.34 5.54 11.98
CA LEU A 134 -4.96 5.43 10.65
C LEU A 134 -5.85 6.64 10.37
N ARG A 135 -5.58 7.31 9.26
CA ARG A 135 -6.45 8.34 8.71
C ARG A 135 -6.97 7.93 7.33
N VAL A 136 -8.29 7.82 7.22
CA VAL A 136 -9.00 7.51 5.97
C VAL A 136 -9.84 8.72 5.58
N THR A 137 -9.62 9.27 4.40
CA THR A 137 -10.27 10.53 3.99
C THR A 137 -11.64 10.32 3.37
N ASP A 138 -12.01 9.08 3.07
CA ASP A 138 -13.34 8.69 2.57
C ASP A 138 -13.92 7.52 3.35
N TYR A 139 -13.83 6.28 2.88
CA TYR A 139 -14.47 5.13 3.50
C TYR A 139 -13.51 4.16 4.18
N PHE A 140 -13.82 3.79 5.44
CA PHE A 140 -13.27 2.61 6.10
C PHE A 140 -14.35 1.52 6.16
N ARG A 141 -14.10 0.37 5.52
CA ARG A 141 -15.07 -0.71 5.34
C ARG A 141 -14.48 -2.07 5.72
N PRO A 142 -14.57 -2.46 6.99
CA PRO A 142 -14.24 -3.81 7.42
C PRO A 142 -15.41 -4.76 7.08
N TYR A 143 -15.41 -5.35 5.89
CA TYR A 143 -16.47 -6.26 5.44
C TYR A 143 -16.42 -7.62 6.12
N SER A 144 -15.22 -8.18 6.31
CA SER A 144 -15.01 -9.47 6.95
C SER A 144 -13.60 -9.59 7.50
N GLY A 145 -13.36 -10.56 8.39
CA GLY A 145 -12.08 -10.73 9.07
C GLY A 145 -12.06 -10.02 10.43
N THR A 146 -10.88 -9.70 10.93
CA THR A 146 -10.69 -8.98 12.19
C THR A 146 -9.89 -7.71 11.97
N PHE A 147 -10.17 -6.70 12.78
CA PHE A 147 -9.40 -5.47 12.77
C PHE A 147 -9.03 -5.10 14.20
N THR A 148 -7.74 -4.88 14.45
CA THR A 148 -7.20 -4.53 15.76
C THR A 148 -6.48 -3.19 15.68
N SER A 149 -6.92 -2.21 16.47
CA SER A 149 -6.32 -0.87 16.47
C SER A 149 -4.98 -0.80 17.20
N ASN A 150 -4.68 -1.75 18.11
CA ASN A 150 -3.52 -1.71 18.99
C ASN A 150 -3.39 -0.37 19.76
N ASN A 151 -4.51 0.19 20.19
CA ASN A 151 -4.60 1.51 20.84
C ASN A 151 -4.17 2.70 19.96
N HIS A 152 -4.06 2.52 18.66
CA HIS A 152 -3.85 3.63 17.74
C HIS A 152 -5.17 4.32 17.38
N ASP A 153 -5.12 5.63 17.23
CA ASP A 153 -6.26 6.44 16.78
C ASP A 153 -6.66 6.08 15.36
N ILE A 154 -7.98 6.03 15.12
CA ILE A 154 -8.56 5.84 13.80
C ILE A 154 -9.48 7.01 13.51
N ARG A 155 -9.26 7.66 12.35
CA ARG A 155 -10.12 8.72 11.83
C ARG A 155 -10.54 8.38 10.42
N ALA A 156 -11.84 8.18 10.21
CA ALA A 156 -12.41 7.97 8.89
C ALA A 156 -13.56 8.96 8.68
N ARG A 157 -13.70 9.49 7.45
CA ARG A 157 -14.83 10.37 7.11
C ARG A 157 -16.15 9.59 7.18
N ASN A 158 -16.15 8.38 6.63
CA ASN A 158 -17.29 7.47 6.63
C ASN A 158 -16.83 6.11 7.17
N TRP A 159 -17.59 5.58 8.11
CA TRP A 159 -17.30 4.29 8.72
C TRP A 159 -18.47 3.35 8.49
N TYR A 160 -18.23 2.25 7.81
CA TYR A 160 -19.20 1.17 7.65
C TYR A 160 -18.74 -0.05 8.45
N ASN A 161 -19.44 -0.38 9.50
CA ASN A 161 -19.11 -1.52 10.34
C ASN A 161 -19.97 -2.72 9.91
N TYR A 162 -19.35 -3.62 9.14
CA TYR A 162 -19.94 -4.89 8.74
C TYR A 162 -19.42 -6.06 9.58
N VAL A 163 -18.46 -5.84 10.46
CA VAL A 163 -17.78 -6.89 11.23
C VAL A 163 -18.28 -6.90 12.66
N THR A 164 -18.59 -8.08 13.16
CA THR A 164 -19.02 -8.30 14.53
C THR A 164 -17.88 -8.31 15.56
N LYS A 165 -16.64 -8.21 15.15
CA LYS A 165 -15.46 -8.25 16.04
C LYS A 165 -14.47 -7.13 15.72
N MET A 166 -14.61 -6.01 16.44
CA MET A 166 -13.55 -5.02 16.59
C MET A 166 -12.85 -5.27 17.93
N GLN A 167 -11.54 -5.37 17.93
CA GLN A 167 -10.72 -5.44 19.14
C GLN A 167 -9.95 -4.12 19.30
N GLN A 168 -10.02 -3.56 20.50
CA GLN A 168 -9.24 -2.39 20.89
C GLN A 168 -7.80 -2.78 21.24
#